data_6a4f1be21a8cd040738c8361173317a9
#
_entry.id   6a4f1be21a8cd040738c8361173317a9
#
_cell.length_a   1.000
_cell.length_b   1.000
_cell.length_c   1.000
_cell.angle_alpha   90.00
_cell.angle_beta   90.00
_cell.angle_gamma   90.00
#
_symmetry.space_group_name_H-M   'P 1'
#
loop_
_entity.id
_entity.type
_entity.pdbx_description
1 polymer ?
#
loop_
_entity_poly.entity_id
_entity_poly.type
_entity_poly.pdbx_seq_one_letter_code
_entity_poly.pdbx_strand_id
1 'polypeptide(L)'
;QSARAPSGGNLQPWYIDVVTGDSHTKLLDLIEKKIAENPTGESRDYDFYPGDMPDKFINRRRATGAGLYDAMGIAYDDKQGRWDAMKLNWEFFGAPVGLFFSIDKFMGKNQWCHLGMMMQNISLLAIENGLATCMQEAWAVYSETMHEFLKLPEERVFYCGMALGYEDKNAPVNKFVTEREKLAEFVSFID
;
A
#
# COMPACT_ATOMS: atom_id res chain seq x y z
N GLN A 1 -5.05 -20.01 2.33
CA GLN A 1 -4.60 -19.93 3.74
C GLN A 1 -4.80 -18.51 4.30
N SER A 2 -4.43 -17.45 3.59
CA SER A 2 -4.60 -16.05 4.05
C SER A 2 -6.04 -15.70 4.48
N ALA A 3 -7.05 -16.26 3.81
CA ALA A 3 -8.47 -16.09 4.15
C ALA A 3 -8.87 -16.68 5.52
N ARG A 4 -7.92 -17.28 6.26
CA ARG A 4 -8.10 -17.64 7.67
C ARG A 4 -7.91 -16.47 8.63
N ALA A 5 -7.69 -15.26 8.11
CA ALA A 5 -7.72 -14.04 8.92
C ALA A 5 -9.03 -13.96 9.72
N PRO A 6 -9.00 -13.64 11.02
CA PRO A 6 -10.22 -13.51 11.81
C PRO A 6 -10.99 -12.25 11.40
N SER A 7 -12.33 -12.32 11.56
CA SER A 7 -13.18 -11.13 11.44
C SER A 7 -14.35 -11.23 12.42
N GLY A 8 -14.78 -10.11 13.00
CA GLY A 8 -15.90 -10.07 13.93
C GLY A 8 -17.16 -10.63 13.28
N GLY A 9 -17.84 -11.56 13.96
CA GLY A 9 -19.00 -12.26 13.40
C GLY A 9 -18.71 -13.06 12.12
N ASN A 10 -17.45 -13.29 11.80
CA ASN A 10 -17.00 -13.93 10.54
C ASN A 10 -17.52 -13.21 9.29
N LEU A 11 -17.56 -11.89 9.30
CA LEU A 11 -18.09 -11.08 8.21
C LEU A 11 -17.23 -11.12 6.94
N GLN A 12 -15.92 -11.42 7.07
CA GLN A 12 -15.00 -11.54 5.95
C GLN A 12 -15.10 -10.36 4.96
N PRO A 13 -14.83 -9.12 5.43
CA PRO A 13 -15.22 -7.88 4.73
C PRO A 13 -14.34 -7.50 3.53
N TRP A 14 -13.40 -8.33 3.18
CA TRP A 14 -12.39 -8.07 2.16
C TRP A 14 -12.82 -8.55 0.78
N TYR A 15 -12.48 -7.75 -0.21
CA TYR A 15 -12.47 -8.15 -1.62
C TYR A 15 -11.07 -7.95 -2.17
N ILE A 16 -10.62 -8.85 -3.03
CA ILE A 16 -9.26 -8.85 -3.57
C ILE A 16 -9.34 -9.11 -5.07
N ASP A 17 -8.86 -8.15 -5.85
CA ASP A 17 -8.68 -8.28 -7.28
C ASP A 17 -7.21 -8.56 -7.59
N VAL A 18 -6.93 -9.60 -8.36
CA VAL A 18 -5.58 -10.03 -8.72
C VAL A 18 -5.32 -9.67 -10.17
N VAL A 19 -4.30 -8.87 -10.43
CA VAL A 19 -3.94 -8.40 -11.77
C VAL A 19 -2.59 -8.98 -12.17
N THR A 20 -2.57 -9.72 -13.28
CA THR A 20 -1.37 -10.39 -13.84
C THR A 20 -1.41 -10.39 -15.36
N GLY A 21 -0.29 -10.75 -16.01
CA GLY A 21 -0.21 -10.95 -17.45
C GLY A 21 -0.69 -9.73 -18.25
N ASP A 22 -1.52 -9.94 -19.27
CA ASP A 22 -1.99 -8.86 -20.16
C ASP A 22 -2.76 -7.76 -19.42
N SER A 23 -3.50 -8.11 -18.35
CA SER A 23 -4.21 -7.12 -17.55
C SER A 23 -3.26 -6.25 -16.75
N HIS A 24 -2.15 -6.82 -16.27
CA HIS A 24 -1.10 -6.07 -15.60
C HIS A 24 -0.46 -5.06 -16.57
N THR A 25 -0.06 -5.49 -17.77
CA THR A 25 0.49 -4.59 -18.81
C THR A 25 -0.48 -3.46 -19.17
N LYS A 26 -1.76 -3.79 -19.40
CA LYS A 26 -2.80 -2.79 -19.70
C LYS A 26 -3.00 -1.77 -18.56
N LEU A 27 -2.87 -2.22 -17.31
CA LEU A 27 -2.97 -1.32 -16.16
C LEU A 27 -1.77 -0.36 -16.11
N LEU A 28 -0.55 -0.85 -16.35
CA LEU A 28 0.64 0.00 -16.39
C LEU A 28 0.52 1.08 -17.48
N ASP A 29 0.12 0.70 -18.69
CA ASP A 29 -0.09 1.63 -19.80
C ASP A 29 -1.19 2.68 -19.49
N LEU A 30 -2.25 2.27 -18.79
CA LEU A 30 -3.34 3.15 -18.39
C LEU A 30 -2.88 4.16 -17.35
N ILE A 31 -2.22 3.68 -16.28
CA ILE A 31 -1.84 4.53 -15.17
C ILE A 31 -0.73 5.51 -15.56
N GLU A 32 0.20 5.13 -16.45
CA GLU A 32 1.21 6.03 -16.98
C GLU A 32 0.56 7.24 -17.68
N LYS A 33 -0.46 7.01 -18.51
CA LYS A 33 -1.23 8.08 -19.16
C LYS A 33 -1.94 8.97 -18.14
N LYS A 34 -2.58 8.36 -17.14
CA LYS A 34 -3.28 9.11 -16.08
C LYS A 34 -2.33 9.96 -15.24
N ILE A 35 -1.14 9.47 -14.93
CA ILE A 35 -0.09 10.23 -14.25
C ILE A 35 0.36 11.43 -15.10
N ALA A 36 0.52 11.24 -16.42
CA ALA A 36 0.91 12.31 -17.32
C ALA A 36 -0.19 13.39 -17.45
N GLU A 37 -1.47 12.98 -17.48
CA GLU A 37 -2.62 13.89 -17.56
C GLU A 37 -2.87 14.64 -16.24
N ASN A 38 -2.73 13.96 -15.11
CA ASN A 38 -2.98 14.51 -13.77
C ASN A 38 -1.97 13.97 -12.72
N PRO A 39 -0.78 14.54 -12.64
CA PRO A 39 0.25 14.08 -11.70
C PRO A 39 -0.10 14.28 -10.21
N THR A 40 -1.13 15.06 -9.91
CA THR A 40 -1.63 15.26 -8.53
C THR A 40 -2.64 14.21 -8.10
N GLY A 41 -3.12 13.38 -9.04
CA GLY A 41 -4.10 12.34 -8.80
C GLY A 41 -5.55 12.78 -8.96
N GLU A 42 -6.44 11.87 -8.70
CA GLU A 42 -7.91 12.00 -8.78
C GLU A 42 -8.53 12.21 -7.39
N SER A 43 -9.86 12.23 -7.31
CA SER A 43 -10.58 12.16 -6.04
C SER A 43 -10.28 10.83 -5.32
N ARG A 44 -10.34 10.86 -3.99
CA ARG A 44 -10.00 9.72 -3.15
C ARG A 44 -11.21 9.23 -2.38
N ASP A 45 -11.27 7.94 -2.17
CA ASP A 45 -12.34 7.33 -1.37
C ASP A 45 -12.17 7.62 0.13
N TYR A 46 -10.94 7.96 0.57
CA TYR A 46 -10.60 8.24 1.97
C TYR A 46 -9.33 9.09 2.10
N ASP A 47 -9.15 9.73 3.25
CA ASP A 47 -7.94 10.48 3.58
C ASP A 47 -6.82 9.54 4.06
N PHE A 48 -5.62 9.63 3.48
CA PHE A 48 -4.45 8.80 3.87
C PHE A 48 -3.95 9.11 5.27
N TYR A 49 -3.96 10.39 5.63
CA TYR A 49 -3.47 10.84 6.93
C TYR A 49 -4.49 11.76 7.59
N PRO A 50 -4.65 11.66 8.92
CA PRO A 50 -5.43 12.65 9.66
C PRO A 50 -4.88 14.06 9.47
N GLY A 51 -5.76 15.06 9.33
CA GLY A 51 -5.37 16.47 9.15
C GLY A 51 -4.50 17.00 10.29
N ASP A 52 -4.91 16.73 11.52
CA ASP A 52 -4.26 17.23 12.74
C ASP A 52 -3.43 16.12 13.41
N MET A 53 -2.31 15.73 12.79
CA MET A 53 -1.41 14.76 13.39
C MET A 53 -0.48 15.43 14.41
N PRO A 54 -0.34 14.90 15.65
CA PRO A 54 0.69 15.31 16.58
C PRO A 54 2.10 15.14 16.02
N ASP A 55 3.04 15.99 16.42
CA ASP A 55 4.42 16.02 15.96
C ASP A 55 5.12 14.64 16.02
N LYS A 56 4.81 13.83 17.01
CA LYS A 56 5.31 12.46 17.14
C LYS A 56 5.11 11.64 15.86
N PHE A 57 3.90 11.69 15.27
CA PHE A 57 3.58 10.93 14.06
C PHE A 57 4.16 11.58 12.79
N ILE A 58 4.15 12.93 12.75
CA ILE A 58 4.77 13.69 11.66
C ILE A 58 6.27 13.37 11.58
N ASN A 59 6.96 13.34 12.73
CA ASN A 59 8.40 13.07 12.80
C ASN A 59 8.72 11.64 12.37
N ARG A 60 7.92 10.64 12.76
CA ARG A 60 8.08 9.24 12.30
C ARG A 60 7.96 9.14 10.78
N ARG A 61 6.95 9.79 10.20
CA ARG A 61 6.75 9.81 8.74
C ARG A 61 7.92 10.47 8.02
N ARG A 62 8.42 11.61 8.55
CA ARG A 62 9.56 12.32 7.98
C ARG A 62 10.84 11.49 8.06
N ALA A 63 11.11 10.86 9.21
CA ALA A 63 12.28 10.00 9.40
C ALA A 63 12.27 8.80 8.44
N THR A 64 11.12 8.14 8.31
CA THR A 64 10.96 7.02 7.36
C THR A 64 11.19 7.47 5.92
N GLY A 65 10.60 8.59 5.50
CA GLY A 65 10.80 9.12 4.15
C GLY A 65 12.25 9.53 3.88
N ALA A 66 12.91 10.18 4.85
CA ALA A 66 14.32 10.56 4.72
C ALA A 66 15.23 9.33 4.58
N GLY A 67 15.07 8.31 5.45
CA GLY A 67 15.87 7.09 5.37
C GLY A 67 15.63 6.27 4.10
N LEU A 68 14.38 6.26 3.61
CA LEU A 68 14.05 5.60 2.35
C LEU A 68 14.78 6.23 1.16
N TYR A 69 14.69 7.57 1.02
CA TYR A 69 15.35 8.28 -0.08
C TYR A 69 16.88 8.24 0.04
N ASP A 70 17.42 8.32 1.25
CA ASP A 70 18.86 8.14 1.50
C ASP A 70 19.33 6.75 1.03
N ALA A 71 18.61 5.69 1.37
CA ALA A 71 18.89 4.34 0.89
C ALA A 71 18.81 4.18 -0.63
N MET A 72 18.00 5.00 -1.30
CA MET A 72 17.92 5.07 -2.76
C MET A 72 18.96 5.99 -3.40
N GLY A 73 19.79 6.69 -2.60
CA GLY A 73 20.75 7.66 -3.09
C GLY A 73 20.13 8.96 -3.62
N ILE A 74 18.91 9.29 -3.20
CA ILE A 74 18.14 10.47 -3.63
C ILE A 74 18.34 11.59 -2.62
N ALA A 75 18.92 12.72 -3.05
CA ALA A 75 19.15 13.86 -2.19
C ALA A 75 17.82 14.49 -1.70
N TYR A 76 17.89 15.16 -0.53
CA TYR A 76 16.70 15.76 0.09
C TYR A 76 15.99 16.81 -0.79
N ASP A 77 16.75 17.58 -1.56
CA ASP A 77 16.29 18.64 -2.47
C ASP A 77 16.04 18.15 -3.91
N ASP A 78 16.38 16.90 -4.24
CA ASP A 78 16.08 16.29 -5.53
C ASP A 78 14.60 15.91 -5.65
N LYS A 79 13.79 16.91 -6.02
CA LYS A 79 12.34 16.72 -6.20
C LYS A 79 12.01 15.76 -7.35
N GLN A 80 12.82 15.78 -8.42
CA GLN A 80 12.58 14.91 -9.57
C GLN A 80 12.88 13.45 -9.23
N GLY A 81 14.02 13.17 -8.63
CA GLY A 81 14.37 11.83 -8.19
C GLY A 81 13.35 11.24 -7.19
N ARG A 82 12.84 12.08 -6.28
CA ARG A 82 11.77 11.67 -5.35
C ARG A 82 10.45 11.38 -6.05
N TRP A 83 10.11 12.16 -7.08
CA TRP A 83 8.92 11.89 -7.90
C TRP A 83 9.07 10.61 -8.71
N ASP A 84 10.24 10.38 -9.31
CA ASP A 84 10.54 9.17 -10.06
C ASP A 84 10.50 7.93 -9.16
N ALA A 85 11.04 8.01 -7.94
CA ALA A 85 10.90 6.96 -6.95
C ALA A 85 9.44 6.70 -6.53
N MET A 86 8.63 7.76 -6.40
CA MET A 86 7.19 7.63 -6.10
C MET A 86 6.43 6.91 -7.22
N LYS A 87 6.76 7.18 -8.48
CA LYS A 87 6.14 6.53 -9.64
C LYS A 87 6.32 5.02 -9.66
N LEU A 88 7.41 4.49 -9.11
CA LEU A 88 7.64 3.05 -9.01
C LEU A 88 6.51 2.30 -8.26
N ASN A 89 5.76 2.99 -7.42
CA ASN A 89 4.57 2.39 -6.79
C ASN A 89 3.54 1.94 -7.83
N TRP A 90 3.31 2.75 -8.86
CA TRP A 90 2.36 2.44 -9.92
C TRP A 90 2.92 1.50 -11.00
N GLU A 91 4.17 1.09 -10.84
CA GLU A 91 4.84 0.04 -11.61
C GLU A 91 5.02 -1.25 -10.77
N PHE A 92 4.39 -1.33 -9.59
CA PHE A 92 4.54 -2.41 -8.62
C PHE A 92 6.02 -2.70 -8.26
N PHE A 93 6.91 -1.72 -8.40
CA PHE A 93 8.36 -1.91 -8.28
C PHE A 93 8.90 -3.04 -9.18
N GLY A 94 8.28 -3.27 -10.35
CA GLY A 94 8.62 -4.35 -11.27
C GLY A 94 8.07 -5.73 -10.91
N ALA A 95 7.25 -5.85 -9.87
CA ALA A 95 6.62 -7.12 -9.51
C ALA A 95 5.58 -7.55 -10.56
N PRO A 96 5.48 -8.85 -10.90
CA PRO A 96 4.59 -9.34 -11.95
C PRO A 96 3.12 -9.47 -11.54
N VAL A 97 2.82 -9.29 -10.26
CA VAL A 97 1.48 -9.44 -9.70
C VAL A 97 1.10 -8.23 -8.87
N GLY A 98 -0.03 -7.64 -9.20
CA GLY A 98 -0.70 -6.62 -8.38
C GLY A 98 -1.93 -7.23 -7.69
N LEU A 99 -2.03 -7.02 -6.39
CA LEU A 99 -3.23 -7.31 -5.62
C LEU A 99 -3.89 -5.98 -5.26
N PHE A 100 -5.19 -5.88 -5.43
CA PHE A 100 -5.96 -4.70 -5.06
C PHE A 100 -7.02 -5.06 -4.03
N PHE A 101 -7.15 -4.22 -3.03
CA PHE A 101 -8.02 -4.45 -1.89
C PHE A 101 -9.13 -3.43 -1.87
N SER A 102 -10.34 -3.92 -1.65
CA SER A 102 -11.52 -3.08 -1.50
C SER A 102 -12.43 -3.60 -0.40
N ILE A 103 -13.32 -2.73 0.09
CA ILE A 103 -14.25 -3.02 1.19
C ILE A 103 -15.56 -2.27 0.94
N ASP A 104 -16.69 -2.80 1.38
CA ASP A 104 -17.97 -2.10 1.22
C ASP A 104 -18.06 -0.84 2.08
N LYS A 105 -18.61 0.25 1.55
CA LYS A 105 -18.72 1.58 2.20
C LYS A 105 -19.41 1.56 3.56
N PHE A 106 -20.36 0.64 3.77
CA PHE A 106 -21.06 0.53 5.05
C PHE A 106 -20.24 -0.12 6.16
N MET A 107 -19.10 -0.72 5.83
CA MET A 107 -18.22 -1.37 6.82
C MET A 107 -17.55 -0.33 7.72
N GLY A 108 -17.67 -0.52 9.03
CA GLY A 108 -17.12 0.37 10.04
C GLY A 108 -15.63 0.14 10.33
N LYS A 109 -15.09 0.91 11.29
CA LYS A 109 -13.66 0.88 11.65
C LYS A 109 -13.13 -0.50 12.01
N ASN A 110 -13.94 -1.34 12.68
CA ASN A 110 -13.52 -2.70 13.05
C ASN A 110 -13.25 -3.58 11.83
N GLN A 111 -14.07 -3.45 10.78
CA GLN A 111 -13.94 -4.25 9.58
C GLN A 111 -12.70 -3.86 8.76
N TRP A 112 -12.29 -2.60 8.83
CA TRP A 112 -11.01 -2.14 8.27
C TRP A 112 -9.81 -2.80 8.95
N CYS A 113 -9.87 -2.99 10.27
CA CYS A 113 -8.84 -3.77 10.97
C CYS A 113 -8.77 -5.21 10.45
N HIS A 114 -9.91 -5.84 10.16
CA HIS A 114 -9.97 -7.20 9.65
C HIS A 114 -9.39 -7.31 8.23
N LEU A 115 -9.64 -6.30 7.38
CA LEU A 115 -8.99 -6.20 6.07
C LEU A 115 -7.47 -6.14 6.22
N GLY A 116 -6.95 -5.31 7.14
CA GLY A 116 -5.53 -5.24 7.46
C GLY A 116 -4.94 -6.58 7.95
N MET A 117 -5.69 -7.34 8.76
CA MET A 117 -5.28 -8.70 9.17
C MET A 117 -5.16 -9.65 7.99
N MET A 118 -6.09 -9.57 7.02
CA MET A 118 -6.04 -10.36 5.80
C MET A 118 -4.80 -10.01 4.96
N MET A 119 -4.52 -8.73 4.77
CA MET A 119 -3.34 -8.24 4.04
C MET A 119 -2.04 -8.70 4.72
N GLN A 120 -1.96 -8.60 6.04
CA GLN A 120 -0.80 -9.07 6.79
C GLN A 120 -0.58 -10.57 6.65
N ASN A 121 -1.66 -11.38 6.67
CA ASN A 121 -1.59 -12.81 6.42
C ASN A 121 -1.03 -13.12 5.02
N ILE A 122 -1.44 -12.37 3.99
CA ILE A 122 -0.89 -12.51 2.64
C ILE A 122 0.62 -12.25 2.67
N SER A 123 1.07 -11.17 3.30
CA SER A 123 2.48 -10.82 3.38
C SER A 123 3.32 -11.87 4.10
N LEU A 124 2.84 -12.42 5.22
CA LEU A 124 3.53 -13.46 5.97
C LEU A 124 3.63 -14.77 5.17
N LEU A 125 2.53 -15.18 4.52
CA LEU A 125 2.51 -16.36 3.68
C LEU A 125 3.36 -16.20 2.41
N ALA A 126 3.44 -14.98 1.86
CA ALA A 126 4.33 -14.68 0.75
C ALA A 126 5.79 -14.95 1.15
N ILE A 127 6.24 -14.45 2.31
CA ILE A 127 7.59 -14.68 2.84
C ILE A 127 7.84 -16.18 3.04
N GLU A 128 6.89 -16.93 3.62
CA GLU A 128 7.00 -18.38 3.81
C GLU A 128 7.22 -19.11 2.47
N ASN A 129 6.68 -18.59 1.38
CA ASN A 129 6.82 -19.14 0.03
C ASN A 129 7.97 -18.50 -0.79
N GLY A 130 8.89 -17.77 -0.16
CA GLY A 130 10.04 -17.15 -0.82
C GLY A 130 9.70 -15.97 -1.70
N LEU A 131 8.54 -15.36 -1.50
CA LEU A 131 8.07 -14.15 -2.18
C LEU A 131 8.19 -12.93 -1.27
N ALA A 132 8.07 -11.75 -1.87
CA ALA A 132 8.01 -10.47 -1.17
C ALA A 132 6.75 -9.70 -1.54
N THR A 133 6.33 -8.81 -0.66
CA THR A 133 5.18 -7.92 -0.89
C THR A 133 5.53 -6.48 -0.53
N CYS A 134 4.87 -5.54 -1.19
CA CYS A 134 4.89 -4.13 -0.81
C CYS A 134 3.46 -3.59 -0.85
N MET A 135 2.93 -3.16 0.31
CA MET A 135 1.63 -2.50 0.40
C MET A 135 1.74 -1.08 -0.15
N GLN A 136 0.78 -0.66 -0.97
CA GLN A 136 0.88 0.54 -1.80
C GLN A 136 -0.42 1.35 -1.74
N GLU A 137 -0.56 2.23 -0.74
CA GLU A 137 -1.67 3.21 -0.69
C GLU A 137 -1.60 4.21 -1.86
N ALA A 138 -0.44 4.36 -2.50
CA ALA A 138 -0.27 5.23 -3.67
C ALA A 138 -1.30 4.98 -4.78
N TRP A 139 -1.78 3.74 -4.96
CA TRP A 139 -2.80 3.41 -5.94
C TRP A 139 -4.13 4.14 -5.69
N ALA A 140 -4.47 4.42 -4.44
CA ALA A 140 -5.70 5.14 -4.11
C ALA A 140 -5.66 6.64 -4.49
N VAL A 141 -4.51 7.15 -4.95
CA VAL A 141 -4.41 8.48 -5.57
C VAL A 141 -5.16 8.54 -6.91
N TYR A 142 -5.33 7.39 -7.57
CA TYR A 142 -6.07 7.24 -8.83
C TYR A 142 -7.32 6.37 -8.64
N SER A 143 -8.09 6.65 -7.60
CA SER A 143 -9.24 5.83 -7.18
C SER A 143 -10.30 5.70 -8.28
N GLU A 144 -10.64 6.78 -8.99
CA GLU A 144 -11.61 6.74 -10.09
C GLU A 144 -11.15 5.80 -11.21
N THR A 145 -9.90 5.93 -11.64
CA THR A 145 -9.30 5.04 -12.64
C THR A 145 -9.31 3.58 -12.18
N MET A 146 -9.03 3.34 -10.89
CA MET A 146 -9.05 1.98 -10.35
C MET A 146 -10.45 1.40 -10.24
N HIS A 147 -11.46 2.20 -9.89
CA HIS A 147 -12.86 1.79 -9.92
C HIS A 147 -13.28 1.35 -11.32
N GLU A 148 -12.93 2.12 -12.35
CA GLU A 148 -13.24 1.79 -13.74
C GLU A 148 -12.51 0.52 -14.21
N PHE A 149 -11.19 0.44 -13.97
CA PHE A 149 -10.37 -0.68 -14.43
C PHE A 149 -10.78 -2.01 -13.79
N LEU A 150 -11.00 -2.02 -12.47
CA LEU A 150 -11.40 -3.20 -11.71
C LEU A 150 -12.91 -3.46 -11.77
N LYS A 151 -13.71 -2.54 -12.36
CA LYS A 151 -15.17 -2.59 -12.40
C LYS A 151 -15.77 -2.72 -11.00
N LEU A 152 -15.25 -1.95 -10.06
CA LEU A 152 -15.75 -1.98 -8.69
C LEU A 152 -17.16 -1.39 -8.61
N PRO A 153 -18.09 -2.01 -7.84
CA PRO A 153 -19.40 -1.43 -7.58
C PRO A 153 -19.28 -0.07 -6.88
N GLU A 154 -20.24 0.82 -7.11
CA GLU A 154 -20.27 2.15 -6.47
C GLU A 154 -20.28 2.08 -4.94
N GLU A 155 -20.84 1.03 -4.35
CA GLU A 155 -20.92 0.80 -2.92
C GLU A 155 -19.59 0.38 -2.30
N ARG A 156 -18.53 0.25 -3.08
CA ARG A 156 -17.23 -0.20 -2.60
C ARG A 156 -16.25 0.95 -2.46
N VAL A 157 -15.39 0.87 -1.46
CA VAL A 157 -14.21 1.73 -1.30
C VAL A 157 -13.01 0.99 -1.88
N PHE A 158 -12.30 1.61 -2.79
CA PHE A 158 -10.98 1.15 -3.20
C PHE A 158 -9.95 1.53 -2.14
N TYR A 159 -9.32 0.54 -1.50
CA TYR A 159 -8.41 0.82 -0.39
C TYR A 159 -6.97 1.03 -0.86
N CYS A 160 -6.31 0.00 -1.36
CA CYS A 160 -4.92 0.10 -1.76
C CYS A 160 -4.51 -1.04 -2.69
N GLY A 161 -3.30 -0.94 -3.24
CA GLY A 161 -2.62 -2.02 -3.93
C GLY A 161 -1.60 -2.74 -3.05
N MET A 162 -1.11 -3.87 -3.55
CA MET A 162 0.03 -4.60 -3.03
C MET A 162 0.80 -5.25 -4.18
N ALA A 163 2.06 -4.92 -4.31
CA ALA A 163 2.96 -5.64 -5.20
C ALA A 163 3.28 -7.02 -4.62
N LEU A 164 3.33 -8.05 -5.46
CA LEU A 164 3.74 -9.40 -5.09
C LEU A 164 4.73 -9.93 -6.13
N GLY A 165 5.93 -10.28 -5.69
CA GLY A 165 7.00 -10.75 -6.55
C GLY A 165 8.17 -11.33 -5.78
N TYR A 166 9.35 -11.31 -6.39
CA TYR A 166 10.60 -11.69 -5.73
C TYR A 166 11.39 -10.46 -5.33
N GLU A 167 11.97 -10.49 -4.13
CA GLU A 167 12.81 -9.41 -3.63
C GLU A 167 14.11 -9.31 -4.43
N ASP A 168 14.46 -8.11 -4.90
CA ASP A 168 15.83 -7.82 -5.33
C ASP A 168 16.71 -7.57 -4.11
N LYS A 169 17.43 -8.60 -3.69
CA LYS A 169 18.34 -8.55 -2.52
C LYS A 169 19.52 -7.59 -2.70
N ASN A 170 19.80 -7.15 -3.92
CA ASN A 170 20.89 -6.22 -4.24
C ASN A 170 20.43 -4.76 -4.15
N ALA A 171 19.14 -4.49 -4.27
CA ALA A 171 18.60 -3.14 -4.17
C ALA A 171 18.87 -2.55 -2.77
N PRO A 172 19.55 -1.38 -2.67
CA PRO A 172 19.87 -0.78 -1.36
C PRO A 172 18.63 -0.47 -0.53
N VAL A 173 17.53 -0.10 -1.18
CA VAL A 173 16.26 0.21 -0.52
C VAL A 173 15.68 -0.97 0.26
N ASN A 174 15.92 -2.20 -0.18
CA ASN A 174 15.45 -3.41 0.50
C ASN A 174 16.28 -3.75 1.77
N LYS A 175 17.41 -3.06 1.97
CA LYS A 175 18.23 -3.15 3.18
C LYS A 175 17.85 -2.10 4.23
N PHE A 176 17.03 -1.12 3.84
CA PHE A 176 16.56 -0.09 4.74
C PHE A 176 15.50 -0.65 5.70
N VAL A 177 15.81 -0.64 6.99
CA VAL A 177 14.90 -1.10 8.05
C VAL A 177 14.36 0.10 8.80
N THR A 178 13.05 0.31 8.74
CA THR A 178 12.36 1.39 9.46
C THR A 178 12.40 1.15 10.96
N GLU A 179 12.63 2.20 11.73
CA GLU A 179 12.60 2.15 13.20
C GLU A 179 11.22 1.74 13.73
N ARG A 180 11.22 1.19 14.92
CA ARG A 180 10.01 0.90 15.71
C ARG A 180 10.15 1.52 17.08
N GLU A 181 9.03 1.93 17.66
CA GLU A 181 9.00 2.42 19.03
C GLU A 181 9.39 1.32 20.02
N LYS A 182 9.96 1.74 21.13
CA LYS A 182 10.29 0.83 22.23
C LYS A 182 9.00 0.25 22.82
N LEU A 183 9.06 -0.99 23.28
CA LEU A 183 7.91 -1.71 23.82
C LEU A 183 7.17 -0.90 24.91
N ALA A 184 7.88 -0.23 25.79
CA ALA A 184 7.33 0.58 26.87
C ALA A 184 6.49 1.79 26.38
N GLU A 185 6.60 2.19 25.11
CA GLU A 185 5.84 3.31 24.57
C GLU A 185 4.41 2.92 24.15
N PHE A 186 4.11 1.63 24.02
CA PHE A 186 2.82 1.13 23.56
C PHE A 186 2.31 -0.11 24.28
N VAL A 187 3.07 -0.63 25.27
CA VAL A 187 2.65 -1.76 26.10
C VAL A 187 2.69 -1.36 27.57
N SER A 188 1.61 -1.62 28.30
CA SER A 188 1.52 -1.50 29.75
C SER A 188 1.26 -2.87 30.35
N PHE A 189 1.98 -3.22 31.38
CA PHE A 189 1.68 -4.40 32.20
C PHE A 189 0.84 -3.94 33.40
N ILE A 190 -0.28 -4.58 33.61
CA ILE A 190 -1.20 -4.30 34.70
C ILE A 190 -1.21 -5.55 35.57
N ASP A 191 -0.71 -5.42 36.80
CA ASP A 191 -0.63 -6.48 37.82
C ASP A 191 -1.92 -6.55 38.65
#